data_866c08d2c095ac1a029f14f5739e2861
#
_entry.id   866c08d2c095ac1a029f14f5739e2861
#
_cell.length_a   1.000
_cell.length_b   1.000
_cell.length_c   1.000
_cell.angle_alpha   90.00
_cell.angle_beta   90.00
_cell.angle_gamma   90.00
#
_symmetry.space_group_name_H-M   'P 1'
#
loop_
_entity.id
_entity.type
_entity.pdbx_description
1 polymer ?
#
loop_
_entity_poly.entity_id
_entity_poly.type
_entity_poly.pdbx_seq_one_letter_code
_entity_poly.pdbx_strand_id
1 'polypeptide(L)'
;PDNFEIIGHTENARAAAISNKQKAVYGIQFHPEVVHTENGNEILKNFVLKVCHANQDWTLERFVENSIENISKLEGNILCGVSGGIDSTVTALLIHRAVKNRLKCIFVDNGLLRLNETKEIQDMFTKNFKVNFTKVDAQKQFLSKLKGVVDPEEKRKIIGEEFVKVF
;
A
#
# COMPACT_ATOMS: atom_id res chain seq x y z
N PRO A 1 -14.39 -22.89 -24.42
CA PRO A 1 -15.82 -22.63 -24.25
C PRO A 1 -16.45 -22.24 -25.59
N ASP A 2 -17.70 -22.61 -25.79
CA ASP A 2 -18.43 -22.23 -26.98
C ASP A 2 -18.52 -20.70 -27.10
N ASN A 3 -18.39 -20.18 -28.31
CA ASN A 3 -18.40 -18.75 -28.63
C ASN A 3 -17.12 -17.97 -28.24
N PHE A 4 -16.00 -18.68 -27.97
CA PHE A 4 -14.70 -18.02 -27.82
C PHE A 4 -13.79 -18.39 -28.99
N GLU A 5 -13.10 -17.40 -29.52
CA GLU A 5 -12.03 -17.53 -30.50
C GLU A 5 -10.67 -17.61 -29.81
N ILE A 6 -9.77 -18.46 -30.27
CA ILE A 6 -8.37 -18.44 -29.84
C ILE A 6 -7.68 -17.30 -30.60
N ILE A 7 -7.16 -16.33 -29.86
CA ILE A 7 -6.48 -15.14 -30.40
C ILE A 7 -4.97 -15.13 -30.12
N GLY A 8 -4.48 -16.11 -29.36
CA GLY A 8 -3.06 -16.30 -29.09
C GLY A 8 -2.73 -17.71 -28.67
N HIS A 9 -1.55 -18.19 -29.04
CA HIS A 9 -1.03 -19.50 -28.69
C HIS A 9 0.46 -19.44 -28.39
N THR A 10 0.98 -20.44 -27.71
CA THR A 10 2.41 -20.71 -27.52
C THR A 10 2.69 -22.14 -27.92
N GLU A 11 3.96 -22.54 -27.98
CA GLU A 11 4.34 -23.93 -28.25
C GLU A 11 3.67 -24.93 -27.29
N ASN A 12 3.51 -24.53 -26.03
CA ASN A 12 3.00 -25.35 -24.94
C ASN A 12 1.53 -25.09 -24.57
N ALA A 13 0.91 -24.07 -25.12
CA ALA A 13 -0.47 -23.68 -24.78
C ALA A 13 -1.23 -23.30 -26.07
N ARG A 14 -2.10 -24.21 -26.55
CA ARG A 14 -2.93 -23.96 -27.74
C ARG A 14 -3.84 -22.73 -27.60
N ALA A 15 -4.30 -22.43 -26.41
CA ALA A 15 -5.21 -21.31 -26.10
C ALA A 15 -4.60 -20.41 -25.03
N ALA A 16 -3.47 -19.78 -25.33
CA ALA A 16 -2.83 -18.83 -24.43
C ALA A 16 -3.62 -17.51 -24.28
N ALA A 17 -4.41 -17.15 -25.31
CA ALA A 17 -5.32 -16.02 -25.27
C ALA A 17 -6.60 -16.36 -26.05
N ILE A 18 -7.74 -15.96 -25.51
CA ILE A 18 -9.08 -16.19 -26.09
C ILE A 18 -9.90 -14.91 -26.05
N SER A 19 -10.87 -14.78 -26.97
CA SER A 19 -11.82 -13.66 -26.94
C SER A 19 -13.24 -14.08 -27.29
N ASN A 20 -14.20 -13.39 -26.69
CA ASN A 20 -15.59 -13.33 -27.18
C ASN A 20 -15.88 -11.86 -27.50
N LYS A 21 -15.78 -11.52 -28.78
CA LYS A 21 -15.94 -10.14 -29.27
C LYS A 21 -17.34 -9.58 -29.03
N GLN A 22 -18.38 -10.45 -29.10
CA GLN A 22 -19.77 -10.03 -28.89
C GLN A 22 -20.01 -9.57 -27.44
N LYS A 23 -19.35 -10.22 -26.48
CA LYS A 23 -19.47 -9.87 -25.06
C LYS A 23 -18.34 -8.99 -24.54
N ALA A 24 -17.38 -8.60 -25.40
CA ALA A 24 -16.16 -7.90 -25.03
C ALA A 24 -15.39 -8.57 -23.88
N VAL A 25 -15.35 -9.92 -23.87
CA VAL A 25 -14.65 -10.72 -22.86
C VAL A 25 -13.37 -11.27 -23.46
N TYR A 26 -12.28 -11.08 -22.77
CA TYR A 26 -10.95 -11.54 -23.14
C TYR A 26 -10.34 -12.31 -21.99
N GLY A 27 -9.66 -13.42 -22.29
CA GLY A 27 -8.94 -14.24 -21.32
C GLY A 27 -7.52 -14.51 -21.78
N ILE A 28 -6.57 -14.45 -20.86
CA ILE A 28 -5.17 -14.77 -21.10
C ILE A 28 -4.66 -15.72 -20.03
N GLN A 29 -3.68 -16.57 -20.36
CA GLN A 29 -3.05 -17.52 -19.44
C GLN A 29 -1.63 -17.09 -19.02
N PHE A 30 -1.26 -15.87 -19.30
CA PHE A 30 0.05 -15.31 -18.96
C PHE A 30 -0.13 -13.96 -18.27
N HIS A 31 0.94 -13.45 -17.71
CA HIS A 31 0.98 -12.19 -16.96
C HIS A 31 1.53 -11.07 -17.84
N PRO A 32 0.69 -10.19 -18.41
CA PRO A 32 1.16 -9.08 -19.26
C PRO A 32 1.89 -7.99 -18.48
N GLU A 33 1.70 -7.92 -17.16
CA GLU A 33 2.32 -6.93 -16.28
C GLU A 33 3.78 -7.22 -15.92
N VAL A 34 4.26 -8.45 -16.14
CA VAL A 34 5.63 -8.80 -15.77
C VAL A 34 6.64 -8.46 -16.87
N VAL A 35 7.87 -8.16 -16.48
CA VAL A 35 8.96 -7.74 -17.39
C VAL A 35 9.34 -8.77 -18.45
N HIS A 36 9.03 -10.04 -18.23
CA HIS A 36 9.34 -11.14 -19.16
C HIS A 36 8.31 -11.31 -20.27
N THR A 37 7.16 -10.66 -20.20
CA THR A 37 6.16 -10.72 -21.27
C THR A 37 6.46 -9.65 -22.31
N GLU A 38 6.83 -10.10 -23.52
CA GLU A 38 7.05 -9.19 -24.65
C GLU A 38 5.78 -8.40 -24.96
N ASN A 39 5.93 -7.08 -25.13
CA ASN A 39 4.83 -6.16 -25.41
C ASN A 39 3.67 -6.21 -24.38
N GLY A 40 3.91 -6.68 -23.14
CA GLY A 40 2.87 -6.79 -22.12
C GLY A 40 2.15 -5.46 -21.85
N ASN A 41 2.87 -4.35 -21.80
CA ASN A 41 2.29 -3.02 -21.64
C ASN A 41 1.37 -2.61 -22.82
N GLU A 42 1.70 -3.00 -24.05
CA GLU A 42 0.85 -2.73 -25.22
C GLU A 42 -0.43 -3.58 -25.17
N ILE A 43 -0.35 -4.82 -24.70
CA ILE A 43 -1.53 -5.67 -24.49
C ILE A 43 -2.47 -5.01 -23.49
N LEU A 44 -1.96 -4.59 -22.32
CA LEU A 44 -2.74 -3.90 -21.30
C LEU A 44 -3.34 -2.60 -21.84
N LYS A 45 -2.54 -1.79 -22.51
CA LYS A 45 -2.98 -0.52 -23.11
C LYS A 45 -4.08 -0.73 -24.15
N ASN A 46 -3.94 -1.72 -25.03
CA ASN A 46 -4.96 -2.05 -26.03
C ASN A 46 -6.27 -2.50 -25.35
N PHE A 47 -6.19 -3.32 -24.30
CA PHE A 47 -7.37 -3.74 -23.56
C PHE A 47 -8.06 -2.54 -22.90
N VAL A 48 -7.32 -1.75 -22.14
CA VAL A 48 -7.89 -0.60 -21.39
C VAL A 48 -8.46 0.47 -22.33
N LEU A 49 -7.72 0.84 -23.38
CA LEU A 49 -8.11 1.97 -24.23
C LEU A 49 -9.04 1.58 -25.38
N LYS A 50 -8.81 0.41 -26.01
CA LYS A 50 -9.57 0.02 -27.21
C LYS A 50 -10.75 -0.90 -26.91
N VAL A 51 -10.65 -1.72 -25.86
CA VAL A 51 -11.73 -2.63 -25.49
C VAL A 51 -12.63 -1.99 -24.42
N CYS A 52 -12.04 -1.48 -23.35
CA CYS A 52 -12.79 -0.86 -22.26
C CYS A 52 -13.16 0.61 -22.55
N HIS A 53 -12.59 1.24 -23.58
CA HIS A 53 -12.77 2.66 -23.91
C HIS A 53 -12.54 3.58 -22.70
N ALA A 54 -11.59 3.20 -21.82
CA ALA A 54 -11.31 3.97 -20.63
C ALA A 54 -10.66 5.32 -20.97
N ASN A 55 -11.07 6.36 -20.27
CA ASN A 55 -10.45 7.67 -20.37
C ASN A 55 -9.07 7.66 -19.73
N GLN A 56 -8.14 8.47 -20.27
CA GLN A 56 -6.81 8.67 -19.70
C GLN A 56 -6.81 9.89 -18.75
N ASP A 57 -7.74 9.90 -17.80
CA ASP A 57 -7.97 11.02 -16.88
C ASP A 57 -7.41 10.78 -15.48
N TRP A 58 -6.92 9.57 -15.21
CA TRP A 58 -6.22 9.27 -13.98
C TRP A 58 -4.74 9.66 -14.07
N THR A 59 -4.31 10.57 -13.23
CA THR A 59 -2.90 10.91 -13.01
C THR A 59 -2.57 10.85 -11.52
N LEU A 60 -1.29 10.69 -11.20
CA LEU A 60 -0.84 10.65 -9.80
C LEU A 60 -1.15 11.98 -9.08
N GLU A 61 -1.02 13.11 -9.78
CA GLU A 61 -1.36 14.42 -9.25
C GLU A 61 -2.83 14.51 -8.87
N ARG A 62 -3.74 14.12 -9.78
CA ARG A 62 -5.18 14.08 -9.51
C ARG A 62 -5.54 13.13 -8.37
N PHE A 63 -4.86 11.98 -8.31
CA PHE A 63 -5.05 11.05 -7.19
C PHE A 63 -4.69 11.70 -5.85
N VAL A 64 -3.55 12.40 -5.79
CA VAL A 64 -3.11 13.13 -4.58
C VAL A 64 -4.10 14.24 -4.23
N GLU A 65 -4.53 15.06 -5.20
CA GLU A 65 -5.48 16.15 -5.00
C GLU A 65 -6.83 15.61 -4.49
N ASN A 66 -7.40 14.60 -5.15
CA ASN A 66 -8.65 13.97 -4.75
C ASN A 66 -8.55 13.34 -3.33
N SER A 67 -7.40 12.72 -3.03
CA SER A 67 -7.17 12.15 -1.70
C SER A 67 -7.15 13.22 -0.62
N ILE A 68 -6.46 14.33 -0.86
CA ILE A 68 -6.42 15.49 0.05
C ILE A 68 -7.82 16.07 0.23
N GLU A 69 -8.58 16.27 -0.86
CA GLU A 69 -9.94 16.78 -0.80
C GLU A 69 -10.86 15.86 0.03
N ASN A 70 -10.82 14.55 -0.23
CA ASN A 70 -11.64 13.59 0.50
C ASN A 70 -11.28 13.54 2.00
N ILE A 71 -10.00 13.54 2.34
CA ILE A 71 -9.55 13.56 3.73
C ILE A 71 -9.93 14.87 4.42
N SER A 72 -9.90 16.01 3.72
CA SER A 72 -10.25 17.32 4.29
C SER A 72 -11.70 17.42 4.76
N LYS A 73 -12.60 16.62 4.15
CA LYS A 73 -14.03 16.52 4.50
C LYS A 73 -14.27 15.76 5.81
N LEU A 74 -13.28 15.02 6.30
CA LEU A 74 -13.39 14.32 7.58
C LEU A 74 -13.40 15.33 8.74
N GLU A 75 -14.35 15.17 9.65
CA GLU A 75 -14.45 15.98 10.86
C GLU A 75 -13.60 15.41 12.00
N GLY A 76 -13.34 16.24 13.01
CA GLY A 76 -12.61 15.87 14.21
C GLY A 76 -11.09 15.77 14.03
N ASN A 77 -10.42 15.20 15.02
CA ASN A 77 -8.99 14.94 15.01
C ASN A 77 -8.71 13.58 14.40
N ILE A 78 -7.62 13.47 13.65
CA ILE A 78 -7.18 12.23 13.01
C ILE A 78 -5.95 11.70 13.71
N LEU A 79 -5.96 10.43 14.04
CA LEU A 79 -4.83 9.70 14.58
C LEU A 79 -4.21 8.83 13.49
N CYS A 80 -2.90 8.89 13.33
CA CYS A 80 -2.16 8.07 12.36
C CYS A 80 -1.03 7.34 13.06
N GLY A 81 -1.07 6.01 13.04
CA GLY A 81 0.05 5.17 13.44
C GLY A 81 1.14 5.21 12.36
N VAL A 82 2.37 5.52 12.75
CA VAL A 82 3.51 5.56 11.82
C VAL A 82 4.59 4.58 12.25
N SER A 83 5.15 3.86 11.28
CA SER A 83 6.22 2.88 11.51
C SER A 83 7.61 3.36 11.06
N GLY A 84 7.66 4.50 10.37
CA GLY A 84 8.87 4.98 9.68
C GLY A 84 9.06 4.39 8.27
N GLY A 85 8.25 3.40 7.88
CA GLY A 85 8.20 2.90 6.51
C GLY A 85 7.58 3.91 5.55
N ILE A 86 7.85 3.75 4.25
CA ILE A 86 7.42 4.69 3.21
C ILE A 86 5.89 4.85 3.17
N ASP A 87 5.13 3.77 3.27
CA ASP A 87 3.67 3.79 3.15
C ASP A 87 3.03 4.61 4.27
N SER A 88 3.41 4.35 5.53
CA SER A 88 2.91 5.09 6.68
C SER A 88 3.32 6.56 6.65
N THR A 89 4.50 6.85 6.13
CA THR A 89 5.02 8.21 5.99
C THR A 89 4.23 8.98 4.92
N VAL A 90 4.02 8.39 3.74
CA VAL A 90 3.22 9.00 2.66
C VAL A 90 1.79 9.24 3.13
N THR A 91 1.18 8.24 3.80
CA THR A 91 -0.17 8.37 4.38
C THR A 91 -0.24 9.54 5.35
N ALA A 92 0.69 9.63 6.30
CA ALA A 92 0.72 10.73 7.27
C ALA A 92 0.89 12.10 6.60
N LEU A 93 1.72 12.20 5.55
CA LEU A 93 1.92 13.44 4.81
C LEU A 93 0.69 13.87 4.00
N LEU A 94 -0.03 12.93 3.38
CA LEU A 94 -1.29 13.22 2.69
C LEU A 94 -2.34 13.74 3.68
N ILE A 95 -2.48 13.07 4.83
CA ILE A 95 -3.39 13.50 5.88
C ILE A 95 -2.97 14.87 6.43
N HIS A 96 -1.66 15.09 6.66
CA HIS A 96 -1.16 16.38 7.15
C HIS A 96 -1.44 17.53 6.18
N ARG A 97 -1.29 17.30 4.87
CA ARG A 97 -1.65 18.29 3.84
C ARG A 97 -3.13 18.65 3.88
N ALA A 98 -3.99 17.66 4.13
CA ALA A 98 -5.44 17.85 4.15
C ALA A 98 -5.94 18.54 5.43
N VAL A 99 -5.45 18.13 6.60
CA VAL A 99 -6.04 18.52 7.89
C VAL A 99 -5.09 19.24 8.86
N LYS A 100 -3.83 19.38 8.48
CA LYS A 100 -2.81 20.13 9.23
C LYS A 100 -2.76 19.74 10.72
N ASN A 101 -3.08 20.68 11.61
CA ASN A 101 -2.97 20.51 13.06
C ASN A 101 -3.97 19.51 13.65
N ARG A 102 -4.98 19.07 12.89
CA ARG A 102 -5.91 18.02 13.32
C ARG A 102 -5.30 16.61 13.26
N LEU A 103 -4.14 16.44 12.59
CA LEU A 103 -3.42 15.18 12.57
C LEU A 103 -2.52 15.05 13.80
N LYS A 104 -2.56 13.90 14.46
CA LYS A 104 -1.59 13.43 15.43
C LYS A 104 -0.98 12.11 14.96
N CYS A 105 0.34 12.09 14.76
CA CYS A 105 1.08 10.86 14.45
C CYS A 105 1.56 10.19 15.74
N ILE A 106 1.35 8.88 15.85
CA ILE A 106 1.85 8.08 16.97
C ILE A 106 2.85 7.05 16.42
N PHE A 107 4.01 7.03 17.02
CA PHE A 107 5.05 6.04 16.78
C PHE A 107 5.29 5.23 18.04
N VAL A 108 5.25 3.91 17.92
CA VAL A 108 5.50 2.99 19.03
C VAL A 108 6.90 2.41 18.90
N ASP A 109 7.76 2.75 19.85
CA ASP A 109 9.07 2.12 19.99
C ASP A 109 8.90 0.80 20.74
N ASN A 110 8.93 -0.28 19.99
CA ASN A 110 8.74 -1.65 20.51
C ASN A 110 10.03 -2.35 20.93
N GLY A 111 11.20 -1.68 20.80
CA GLY A 111 12.50 -2.26 21.13
C GLY A 111 13.08 -3.24 20.10
N LEU A 112 12.42 -3.41 18.94
CA LEU A 112 12.86 -4.30 17.86
C LEU A 112 13.37 -3.54 16.62
N LEU A 113 13.62 -2.25 16.79
CA LEU A 113 14.04 -1.36 15.72
C LEU A 113 15.56 -1.43 15.52
N ARG A 114 16.02 -0.94 14.36
CA ARG A 114 17.44 -0.81 14.07
C ARG A 114 18.09 0.27 14.95
N LEU A 115 19.41 0.19 15.06
CA LEU A 115 20.18 1.20 15.76
C LEU A 115 19.89 2.60 15.20
N ASN A 116 19.54 3.55 16.07
CA ASN A 116 19.20 4.94 15.76
C ASN A 116 17.89 5.16 14.98
N GLU A 117 17.19 4.12 14.53
CA GLU A 117 15.97 4.25 13.70
C GLU A 117 14.88 5.08 14.40
N THR A 118 14.67 4.88 15.69
CA THR A 118 13.73 5.71 16.48
C THR A 118 14.02 7.20 16.39
N LYS A 119 15.31 7.58 16.49
CA LYS A 119 15.72 8.98 16.42
C LYS A 119 15.54 9.54 15.01
N GLU A 120 15.90 8.79 14.01
CA GLU A 120 15.75 9.19 12.61
C GLU A 120 14.27 9.43 12.26
N ILE A 121 13.37 8.52 12.67
CA ILE A 121 11.92 8.68 12.47
C ILE A 121 11.41 9.91 13.22
N GLN A 122 11.79 10.08 14.47
CA GLN A 122 11.38 11.26 15.25
C GLN A 122 11.85 12.56 14.58
N ASP A 123 13.10 12.63 14.17
CA ASP A 123 13.66 13.82 13.50
C ASP A 123 12.96 14.10 12.17
N MET A 124 12.65 13.07 11.40
CA MET A 124 11.92 13.19 10.13
C MET A 124 10.54 13.81 10.35
N PHE A 125 9.76 13.29 11.28
CA PHE A 125 8.40 13.80 11.51
C PHE A 125 8.37 15.17 12.18
N THR A 126 9.26 15.44 13.16
CA THR A 126 9.23 16.69 13.94
C THR A 126 9.99 17.83 13.26
N LYS A 127 11.18 17.58 12.70
CA LYS A 127 12.03 18.62 12.12
C LYS A 127 11.74 18.87 10.65
N ASN A 128 11.62 17.78 9.85
CA ASN A 128 11.46 17.92 8.40
C ASN A 128 10.00 18.18 8.02
N PHE A 129 9.07 17.37 8.54
CA PHE A 129 7.65 17.45 8.18
C PHE A 129 6.84 18.37 9.11
N LYS A 130 7.36 18.68 10.29
CA LYS A 130 6.70 19.53 11.30
C LYS A 130 5.28 19.07 11.65
N VAL A 131 5.10 17.75 11.73
CA VAL A 131 3.83 17.11 12.09
C VAL A 131 3.75 16.95 13.59
N ASN A 132 2.54 17.02 14.16
CA ASN A 132 2.31 16.69 15.57
C ASN A 132 2.59 15.19 15.78
N PHE A 133 3.70 14.90 16.45
CA PHE A 133 4.27 13.56 16.59
C PHE A 133 4.43 13.18 18.06
N THR A 134 4.00 11.99 18.42
CA THR A 134 4.18 11.42 19.76
C THR A 134 4.89 10.08 19.65
N LYS A 135 6.01 9.93 20.35
CA LYS A 135 6.69 8.65 20.55
C LYS A 135 6.17 7.99 21.83
N VAL A 136 5.75 6.74 21.71
CA VAL A 136 5.40 5.88 22.85
C VAL A 136 6.54 4.88 23.06
N ASP A 137 7.17 4.91 24.23
CA ASP A 137 8.17 3.90 24.60
C ASP A 137 7.47 2.67 25.20
N ALA A 138 7.40 1.62 24.41
CA ALA A 138 6.81 0.34 24.81
C ALA A 138 7.84 -0.80 24.82
N GLN A 139 9.16 -0.50 24.75
CA GLN A 139 10.21 -1.49 24.64
C GLN A 139 10.11 -2.59 25.73
N LYS A 140 9.99 -2.18 26.98
CA LYS A 140 9.88 -3.15 28.11
C LYS A 140 8.69 -4.08 27.96
N GLN A 141 7.55 -3.56 27.53
CA GLN A 141 6.31 -4.31 27.34
C GLN A 141 6.50 -5.39 26.28
N PHE A 142 6.94 -5.01 25.08
CA PHE A 142 7.14 -5.95 23.98
C PHE A 142 8.22 -6.98 24.28
N LEU A 143 9.39 -6.55 24.75
CA LEU A 143 10.51 -7.45 25.00
C LEU A 143 10.19 -8.46 26.14
N SER A 144 9.44 -8.06 27.16
CA SER A 144 9.03 -8.98 28.23
C SER A 144 8.10 -10.09 27.71
N LYS A 145 7.20 -9.77 26.80
CA LYS A 145 6.26 -10.73 26.20
C LYS A 145 6.92 -11.67 25.19
N LEU A 146 7.98 -11.21 24.53
CA LEU A 146 8.73 -11.99 23.57
C LEU A 146 9.83 -12.87 24.21
N LYS A 147 10.09 -12.70 25.50
CA LYS A 147 11.14 -13.45 26.21
C LYS A 147 10.87 -14.96 26.16
N GLY A 148 11.80 -15.71 25.56
CA GLY A 148 11.71 -17.17 25.43
C GLY A 148 10.84 -17.67 24.28
N VAL A 149 10.18 -16.80 23.54
CA VAL A 149 9.40 -17.18 22.35
C VAL A 149 10.35 -17.39 21.19
N VAL A 150 10.36 -18.57 20.58
CA VAL A 150 11.24 -18.94 19.48
C VAL A 150 10.49 -18.94 18.15
N ASP A 151 9.25 -19.43 18.14
CA ASP A 151 8.45 -19.57 16.94
C ASP A 151 8.12 -18.21 16.32
N PRO A 152 8.40 -18.01 14.98
CA PRO A 152 8.19 -16.74 14.33
C PRO A 152 6.72 -16.32 14.25
N GLU A 153 5.79 -17.28 14.10
CA GLU A 153 4.36 -16.99 14.00
C GLU A 153 3.79 -16.57 15.36
N GLU A 154 4.24 -17.22 16.43
CA GLU A 154 3.88 -16.82 17.78
C GLU A 154 4.42 -15.42 18.11
N LYS A 155 5.67 -15.09 17.73
CA LYS A 155 6.21 -13.73 17.85
C LYS A 155 5.32 -12.71 17.14
N ARG A 156 4.93 -13.00 15.90
CA ARG A 156 4.09 -12.10 15.10
C ARG A 156 2.73 -11.84 15.77
N LYS A 157 2.10 -12.87 16.33
CA LYS A 157 0.82 -12.74 17.05
C LYS A 157 0.98 -11.86 18.29
N ILE A 158 1.99 -12.15 19.13
CA ILE A 158 2.26 -11.37 20.34
C ILE A 158 2.52 -9.90 20.00
N ILE A 159 3.35 -9.63 18.98
CA ILE A 159 3.64 -8.26 18.54
C ILE A 159 2.35 -7.54 18.12
N GLY A 160 1.51 -8.19 17.30
CA GLY A 160 0.25 -7.62 16.84
C GLY A 160 -0.71 -7.30 18.01
N GLU A 161 -0.87 -8.22 18.95
CA GLU A 161 -1.70 -8.03 20.15
C GLU A 161 -1.19 -6.87 21.04
N GLU A 162 0.12 -6.78 21.23
CA GLU A 162 0.70 -5.71 22.06
C GLU A 162 0.58 -4.33 21.38
N PHE A 163 0.67 -4.25 20.04
CA PHE A 163 0.37 -3.00 19.32
C PHE A 163 -1.06 -2.52 19.57
N VAL A 164 -2.06 -3.42 19.52
CA VAL A 164 -3.46 -3.07 19.78
C VAL A 164 -3.67 -2.53 21.20
N LYS A 165 -2.91 -3.04 22.19
CA LYS A 165 -3.00 -2.57 23.57
C LYS A 165 -2.33 -1.22 23.82
N VAL A 166 -1.34 -0.87 22.99
CA VAL A 166 -0.59 0.38 23.11
C VAL A 166 -1.30 1.55 22.39
N PHE A 167 -2.05 1.26 21.31
CA PHE A 167 -2.86 2.23 20.58
C PHE A 167 -4.22 2.44 21.25
#